data_2bd0b48ecd42d9dd7ac42899a0e46160
#
_entry.id   2bd0b48ecd42d9dd7ac42899a0e46160
#
_cell.length_a   1.000
_cell.length_b   1.000
_cell.length_c   1.000
_cell.angle_alpha   90.00
_cell.angle_beta   90.00
_cell.angle_gamma   90.00
#
_symmetry.space_group_name_H-M   'P 1'
#
loop_
_entity.id
_entity.type
_entity.pdbx_description
1 polymer ?
#
loop_
_entity_poly.entity_id
_entity_poly.type
_entity_poly.pdbx_seq_one_letter_code
_entity_poly.pdbx_strand_id
1 'polypeptide(L)'
;MDELSEHLDALARDGCYRVDAVMKESAFETTQLVYFVGANGSEQGPYVRKYLDGDAGLGAAYERLWRAQRSGRRFLHLPLVLDCHAVGSRRVVVMEFVRGETLADVVYRCDPSVALACDVFPKLCEAVRELHEAFDPPLIHRDLKPSNVMLTRDNLTLIDFGIARSFD
;
A
#
# COMPACT_ATOMS: atom_id res chain seq x y z
N MET A 1 15.17 -4.15 -24.67
CA MET A 1 16.02 -3.63 -23.56
C MET A 1 16.63 -4.86 -22.92
N ASP A 2 17.92 -4.78 -22.54
CA ASP A 2 18.62 -5.92 -21.94
C ASP A 2 18.16 -6.05 -20.47
N GLU A 3 17.96 -7.27 -20.00
CA GLU A 3 17.53 -7.60 -18.62
C GLU A 3 18.45 -6.96 -17.57
N LEU A 4 19.74 -6.85 -17.88
CA LEU A 4 20.71 -6.15 -17.03
C LEU A 4 20.42 -4.65 -16.94
N SER A 5 20.06 -4.01 -18.06
CA SER A 5 19.71 -2.59 -18.08
C SER A 5 18.46 -2.29 -17.26
N GLU A 6 17.45 -3.11 -17.38
CA GLU A 6 16.21 -2.97 -16.58
C GLU A 6 16.48 -3.15 -15.08
N HIS A 7 17.36 -4.09 -14.73
CA HIS A 7 17.76 -4.30 -13.34
C HIS A 7 18.52 -3.11 -12.77
N LEU A 8 19.47 -2.55 -13.55
CA LEU A 8 20.24 -1.36 -13.12
C LEU A 8 19.35 -0.12 -12.97
N ASP A 9 18.39 0.07 -13.87
CA ASP A 9 17.42 1.17 -13.79
C ASP A 9 16.52 1.03 -12.55
N ALA A 10 16.11 -0.19 -12.21
CA ALA A 10 15.33 -0.46 -11.00
C ALA A 10 16.14 -0.15 -9.73
N LEU A 11 17.41 -0.56 -9.67
CA LEU A 11 18.31 -0.26 -8.56
C LEU A 11 18.57 1.26 -8.43
N ALA A 12 18.74 1.96 -9.56
CA ALA A 12 18.94 3.40 -9.57
C ALA A 12 17.71 4.14 -9.02
N ARG A 13 16.49 3.72 -9.41
CA ARG A 13 15.25 4.28 -8.83
C ARG A 13 15.16 4.05 -7.33
N ASP A 14 15.50 2.87 -6.87
CA ASP A 14 15.47 2.51 -5.45
C ASP A 14 16.47 3.32 -4.62
N GLY A 15 17.63 3.65 -5.21
CA GLY A 15 18.66 4.49 -4.60
C GLY A 15 18.27 5.97 -4.41
N CYS A 16 17.18 6.44 -5.04
CA CYS A 16 16.68 7.81 -4.87
C CYS A 16 15.89 8.01 -3.56
N TYR A 17 15.74 7.00 -2.72
CA TYR A 17 14.99 7.10 -1.48
C TYR A 17 15.90 6.99 -0.26
N ARG A 18 15.78 7.98 0.64
CA ARG A 18 16.37 7.92 1.99
C ARG A 18 15.40 7.20 2.93
N VAL A 19 15.86 6.18 3.62
CA VAL A 19 15.09 5.48 4.66
C VAL A 19 15.08 6.30 5.94
N ASP A 20 13.89 6.58 6.45
CA ASP A 20 13.69 7.28 7.72
C ASP A 20 13.44 6.29 8.88
N ALA A 21 12.61 5.29 8.63
CA ALA A 21 12.32 4.24 9.59
C ALA A 21 12.00 2.90 8.91
N VAL A 22 12.32 1.80 9.57
CA VAL A 22 11.82 0.47 9.24
C VAL A 22 10.58 0.22 10.12
N MET A 23 9.41 0.13 9.48
CA MET A 23 8.12 -0.02 10.16
C MET A 23 7.77 -1.49 10.43
N LYS A 24 8.19 -2.37 9.52
CA LYS A 24 7.97 -3.82 9.60
C LYS A 24 9.11 -4.54 8.89
N GLU A 25 9.57 -5.64 9.47
CA GLU A 25 10.56 -6.52 8.86
C GLU A 25 10.22 -7.98 9.14
N SER A 26 10.22 -8.80 8.09
CA SER A 26 10.03 -10.23 8.14
C SER A 26 10.82 -10.92 7.02
N ALA A 27 10.83 -12.25 6.99
CA ALA A 27 11.49 -13.01 5.91
C ALA A 27 10.91 -12.71 4.51
N PHE A 28 9.65 -12.29 4.43
CA PHE A 28 8.91 -12.15 3.17
C PHE A 28 8.54 -10.70 2.84
N GLU A 29 8.65 -9.79 3.81
CA GLU A 29 8.25 -8.40 3.65
C GLU A 29 9.10 -7.46 4.50
N THR A 30 9.51 -6.35 3.90
CA THR A 30 10.06 -5.19 4.62
C THR A 30 9.22 -3.96 4.25
N THR A 31 8.77 -3.20 5.26
CA THR A 31 8.04 -1.95 5.09
C THR A 31 8.83 -0.80 5.72
N GLN A 32 9.08 0.23 4.95
CA GLN A 32 9.89 1.39 5.32
C GLN A 32 9.12 2.69 5.13
N LEU A 33 9.39 3.65 6.02
CA LEU A 33 9.07 5.05 5.79
C LEU A 33 10.25 5.69 5.06
N VAL A 34 9.99 6.32 3.93
CA VAL A 34 11.05 6.85 3.06
C VAL A 34 10.74 8.25 2.58
N TYR A 35 11.80 8.98 2.20
CA TYR A 35 11.72 10.26 1.49
C TYR A 35 12.43 10.13 0.15
N PHE A 36 11.79 10.61 -0.91
CA PHE A 36 12.42 10.74 -2.21
C PHE A 36 13.42 11.90 -2.17
N VAL A 37 14.64 11.65 -2.61
CA VAL A 37 15.71 12.66 -2.68
C VAL A 37 15.92 13.04 -4.15
N GLY A 38 15.55 14.26 -4.49
CA GLY A 38 15.77 14.81 -5.83
C GLY A 38 17.24 15.10 -6.11
N ALA A 39 17.58 15.30 -7.38
CA ALA A 39 18.96 15.57 -7.83
C ALA A 39 19.57 16.83 -7.19
N ASN A 40 18.76 17.77 -6.76
CA ASN A 40 19.17 19.00 -6.05
C ASN A 40 19.24 18.82 -4.52
N GLY A 41 19.07 17.60 -4.02
CA GLY A 41 19.01 17.31 -2.59
C GLY A 41 17.67 17.65 -1.90
N SER A 42 16.65 18.08 -2.65
CA SER A 42 15.31 18.29 -2.07
C SER A 42 14.68 16.98 -1.67
N GLU A 43 14.01 16.95 -0.52
CA GLU A 43 13.29 15.77 -0.04
C GLU A 43 11.78 15.95 -0.23
N GLN A 44 11.11 14.90 -0.68
CA GLN A 44 9.66 14.80 -0.81
C GLN A 44 9.15 13.56 -0.09
N GLY A 45 8.04 13.67 0.59
CA GLY A 45 7.45 12.58 1.35
C GLY A 45 6.75 13.05 2.62
N PRO A 46 6.56 12.17 3.60
CA PRO A 46 6.98 10.76 3.59
C PRO A 46 6.18 9.88 2.63
N TYR A 47 6.80 8.78 2.22
CA TYR A 47 6.18 7.69 1.46
C TYR A 47 6.38 6.37 2.19
N VAL A 48 5.57 5.37 1.86
CA VAL A 48 5.77 3.99 2.31
C VAL A 48 6.39 3.20 1.18
N ARG A 49 7.54 2.57 1.43
CA ARG A 49 8.17 1.63 0.51
C ARG A 49 8.10 0.21 1.07
N LYS A 50 7.62 -0.72 0.25
CA LYS A 50 7.56 -2.14 0.60
C LYS A 50 8.45 -2.95 -0.33
N TYR A 51 9.20 -3.87 0.26
CA TYR A 51 9.85 -4.98 -0.45
C TYR A 51 9.07 -6.25 -0.13
N LEU A 52 8.55 -6.90 -1.15
CA LEU A 52 7.69 -8.07 -1.04
C LEU A 52 8.33 -9.24 -1.80
N ASP A 53 8.28 -10.42 -1.24
CA ASP A 53 8.75 -11.63 -1.92
C ASP A 53 7.80 -11.99 -3.06
N GLY A 54 8.26 -11.74 -4.30
CA GLY A 54 7.51 -12.01 -5.52
C GLY A 54 7.37 -13.52 -5.79
N ASP A 55 8.36 -14.34 -5.42
CA ASP A 55 8.32 -15.79 -5.59
C ASP A 55 7.26 -16.42 -4.67
N ALA A 56 7.01 -15.83 -3.51
CA ALA A 56 5.90 -16.17 -2.63
C ALA A 56 4.53 -15.65 -3.13
N GLY A 57 4.49 -14.96 -4.28
CA GLY A 57 3.27 -14.39 -4.86
C GLY A 57 2.76 -13.17 -4.11
N LEU A 58 3.59 -12.51 -3.30
CA LEU A 58 3.20 -11.32 -2.56
C LEU A 58 3.18 -10.07 -3.45
N GLY A 59 2.26 -9.16 -3.13
CA GLY A 59 2.21 -7.84 -3.76
C GLY A 59 1.59 -7.79 -5.15
N ALA A 60 1.03 -8.86 -5.69
CA ALA A 60 0.39 -8.86 -7.00
C ALA A 60 -0.77 -7.86 -7.10
N ALA A 61 -1.52 -7.65 -6.01
CA ALA A 61 -2.59 -6.67 -5.93
C ALA A 61 -2.10 -5.23 -6.06
N TYR A 62 -0.92 -4.90 -5.53
CA TYR A 62 -0.33 -3.57 -5.69
C TYR A 62 -0.02 -3.25 -7.16
N GLU A 63 0.45 -4.22 -7.92
CA GLU A 63 0.72 -4.02 -9.35
C GLU A 63 -0.58 -3.74 -10.13
N ARG A 64 -1.67 -4.46 -9.83
CA ARG A 64 -2.98 -4.21 -10.43
C ARG A 64 -3.51 -2.83 -10.06
N LEU A 65 -3.41 -2.44 -8.78
CA LEU A 65 -3.80 -1.11 -8.30
C LEU A 65 -3.00 -0.01 -9.00
N TRP A 66 -1.69 -0.14 -9.05
CA TRP A 66 -0.79 0.79 -9.72
C TRP A 66 -1.13 0.96 -11.21
N ARG A 67 -1.33 -0.14 -11.94
CA ARG A 67 -1.72 -0.09 -13.36
C ARG A 67 -3.06 0.63 -13.56
N ALA A 68 -4.05 0.34 -12.72
CA ALA A 68 -5.35 0.99 -12.77
C ALA A 68 -5.24 2.50 -12.51
N GLN A 69 -4.45 2.91 -11.53
CA GLN A 69 -4.23 4.32 -11.21
C GLN A 69 -3.46 5.05 -12.32
N ARG A 70 -2.48 4.39 -12.95
CA ARG A 70 -1.77 4.94 -14.11
C ARG A 70 -2.67 5.11 -15.34
N SER A 71 -3.70 4.31 -15.50
CA SER A 71 -4.73 4.49 -16.55
C SER A 71 -5.75 5.58 -16.24
N GLY A 72 -5.55 6.33 -15.15
CA GLY A 72 -6.39 7.46 -14.75
C GLY A 72 -7.50 7.12 -13.78
N ARG A 73 -7.64 5.88 -13.33
CA ARG A 73 -8.63 5.51 -12.31
C ARG A 73 -8.26 6.10 -10.96
N ARG A 74 -9.28 6.51 -10.19
CA ARG A 74 -9.15 7.01 -8.83
C ARG A 74 -9.97 6.15 -7.90
N PHE A 75 -9.44 5.94 -6.71
CA PHE A 75 -10.05 5.13 -5.67
C PHE A 75 -10.19 5.97 -4.40
N LEU A 76 -11.35 5.87 -3.77
CA LEU A 76 -11.64 6.66 -2.56
C LEU A 76 -11.03 6.04 -1.32
N HIS A 77 -10.98 4.71 -1.27
CA HIS A 77 -10.63 3.95 -0.08
C HIS A 77 -9.33 3.13 -0.20
N LEU A 78 -8.59 3.31 -1.31
CA LEU A 78 -7.34 2.61 -1.56
C LEU A 78 -6.18 3.60 -1.66
N PRO A 79 -4.97 3.26 -1.19
CA PRO A 79 -3.83 4.15 -1.20
C PRO A 79 -3.36 4.43 -2.64
N LEU A 80 -2.78 5.60 -2.86
CA LEU A 80 -2.12 5.92 -4.12
C LEU A 80 -0.79 5.17 -4.19
N VAL A 81 -0.66 4.29 -5.18
CA VAL A 81 0.61 3.63 -5.52
C VAL A 81 1.34 4.48 -6.55
N LEU A 82 2.52 4.96 -6.17
CA LEU A 82 3.35 5.84 -6.98
C LEU A 82 4.23 5.06 -7.95
N ASP A 83 4.78 3.94 -7.48
CA ASP A 83 5.62 3.06 -8.28
C ASP A 83 5.46 1.60 -7.84
N CYS A 84 5.57 0.69 -8.80
CA CYS A 84 5.57 -0.75 -8.58
C CYS A 84 6.45 -1.42 -9.64
N HIS A 85 7.56 -2.03 -9.23
CA HIS A 85 8.51 -2.68 -10.13
C HIS A 85 9.14 -3.92 -9.48
N ALA A 86 9.82 -4.72 -10.27
CA ALA A 86 10.55 -5.89 -9.79
C ALA A 86 12.04 -5.60 -9.69
N VAL A 87 12.69 -6.11 -8.65
CA VAL A 87 14.14 -6.14 -8.48
C VAL A 87 14.53 -7.56 -8.10
N GLY A 88 15.00 -8.33 -9.07
CA GLY A 88 15.20 -9.78 -8.93
C GLY A 88 13.88 -10.47 -8.57
N SER A 89 13.88 -11.29 -7.52
CA SER A 89 12.67 -11.96 -7.01
C SER A 89 11.78 -11.08 -6.15
N ARG A 90 12.18 -9.85 -5.86
CA ARG A 90 11.42 -8.93 -5.01
C ARG A 90 10.55 -8.00 -5.83
N ARG A 91 9.36 -7.71 -5.33
CA ARG A 91 8.51 -6.61 -5.79
C ARG A 91 8.72 -5.41 -4.88
N VAL A 92 9.07 -4.28 -5.48
CA VAL A 92 9.20 -3.00 -4.78
C VAL A 92 7.95 -2.17 -5.07
N VAL A 93 7.31 -1.68 -4.02
CA VAL A 93 6.12 -0.85 -4.09
C VAL A 93 6.39 0.44 -3.33
N VAL A 94 6.18 1.58 -3.97
CA VAL A 94 6.20 2.90 -3.32
C VAL A 94 4.80 3.48 -3.37
N MET A 95 4.27 3.87 -2.22
CA MET A 95 2.93 4.41 -2.10
C MET A 95 2.88 5.62 -1.17
N GLU A 96 1.77 6.34 -1.21
CA GLU A 96 1.53 7.43 -0.26
C GLU A 96 1.58 6.94 1.18
N PHE A 97 2.03 7.81 2.06
CA PHE A 97 1.87 7.65 3.48
C PHE A 97 0.49 8.19 3.88
N VAL A 98 -0.46 7.30 4.14
CA VAL A 98 -1.81 7.68 4.56
C VAL A 98 -1.75 8.25 5.98
N ARG A 99 -2.02 9.55 6.12
CA ARG A 99 -2.00 10.25 7.40
C ARG A 99 -3.31 10.01 8.16
N GLY A 100 -3.22 9.39 9.31
CA GLY A 100 -4.38 9.06 10.15
C GLY A 100 -3.98 8.16 11.31
N GLU A 101 -4.97 7.56 11.94
CA GLU A 101 -4.81 6.55 12.97
C GLU A 101 -5.38 5.22 12.46
N THR A 102 -4.78 4.11 12.85
CA THR A 102 -5.41 2.82 12.55
C THR A 102 -6.67 2.65 13.40
N LEU A 103 -7.64 1.90 12.87
CA LEU A 103 -8.81 1.53 13.67
C LEU A 103 -8.40 0.77 14.94
N ALA A 104 -7.29 0.03 14.90
CA ALA A 104 -6.74 -0.63 16.09
C ALA A 104 -6.33 0.38 17.18
N ASP A 105 -5.63 1.46 16.79
CA ASP A 105 -5.22 2.51 17.74
C ASP A 105 -6.44 3.24 18.33
N VAL A 106 -7.44 3.52 17.49
CA VAL A 106 -8.68 4.18 17.93
C VAL A 106 -9.44 3.30 18.91
N VAL A 107 -9.62 2.01 18.61
CA VAL A 107 -10.30 1.05 19.50
C VAL A 107 -9.53 0.85 20.80
N TYR A 108 -8.21 0.84 20.76
CA TYR A 108 -7.39 0.73 21.96
C TYR A 108 -7.49 1.96 22.88
N ARG A 109 -7.55 3.16 22.29
CA ARG A 109 -7.61 4.43 23.01
C ARG A 109 -9.01 4.79 23.53
N CYS A 110 -10.03 4.48 22.73
CA CYS A 110 -11.42 4.84 23.00
C CYS A 110 -12.25 3.56 23.01
N ASP A 111 -12.61 2.99 24.10
CA ASP A 111 -13.41 1.75 24.16
C ASP A 111 -14.41 1.62 23.00
N PRO A 112 -14.56 0.43 22.40
CA PRO A 112 -15.45 0.23 21.27
C PRO A 112 -16.88 0.65 21.64
N SER A 113 -17.49 1.47 20.78
CA SER A 113 -18.86 1.96 20.96
C SER A 113 -19.72 1.65 19.74
N VAL A 114 -21.02 1.56 19.96
CA VAL A 114 -21.99 1.44 18.85
C VAL A 114 -21.89 2.63 17.89
N ALA A 115 -21.65 3.83 18.41
CA ALA A 115 -21.49 5.03 17.59
C ALA A 115 -20.27 4.92 16.66
N LEU A 116 -19.12 4.45 17.16
CA LEU A 116 -17.94 4.20 16.35
C LEU A 116 -18.21 3.12 15.28
N ALA A 117 -18.89 2.05 15.65
CA ALA A 117 -19.24 1.00 14.70
C ALA A 117 -20.18 1.52 13.60
N CYS A 118 -21.19 2.33 13.95
CA CYS A 118 -22.10 2.93 12.98
C CYS A 118 -21.42 3.93 12.03
N ASP A 119 -20.34 4.58 12.46
CA ASP A 119 -19.57 5.48 11.59
C ASP A 119 -18.60 4.71 10.69
N VAL A 120 -17.89 3.74 11.24
CA VAL A 120 -16.79 3.05 10.53
C VAL A 120 -17.30 1.94 9.61
N PHE A 121 -18.26 1.14 10.06
CA PHE A 121 -18.67 -0.07 9.34
C PHE A 121 -19.23 0.19 7.93
N PRO A 122 -20.09 1.19 7.70
CA PRO A 122 -20.54 1.51 6.34
C PRO A 122 -19.39 1.88 5.41
N LYS A 123 -18.45 2.71 5.87
CA LYS A 123 -17.24 3.10 5.10
C LYS A 123 -16.35 1.90 4.79
N LEU A 124 -16.21 0.97 5.74
CA LEU A 124 -15.47 -0.27 5.52
C LEU A 124 -16.14 -1.14 4.45
N CYS A 125 -17.46 -1.27 4.48
CA CYS A 125 -18.21 -1.99 3.45
C CYS A 125 -18.03 -1.35 2.07
N GLU A 126 -18.04 -0.02 1.98
CA GLU A 126 -17.77 0.70 0.73
C GLU A 126 -16.35 0.47 0.23
N ALA A 127 -15.35 0.49 1.11
CA ALA A 127 -13.96 0.23 0.77
C ALA A 127 -13.75 -1.20 0.22
N VAL A 128 -14.38 -2.19 0.85
CA VAL A 128 -14.32 -3.59 0.38
C VAL A 128 -15.06 -3.74 -0.96
N ARG A 129 -16.22 -3.09 -1.11
CA ARG A 129 -16.96 -3.08 -2.37
C ARG A 129 -16.14 -2.45 -3.50
N GLU A 130 -15.49 -1.30 -3.24
CA GLU A 130 -14.60 -0.66 -4.21
C GLU A 130 -13.49 -1.62 -4.68
N LEU A 131 -12.87 -2.36 -3.74
CA LEU A 131 -11.85 -3.35 -4.05
C LEU A 131 -12.39 -4.51 -4.92
N HIS A 132 -13.60 -4.98 -4.65
CA HIS A 132 -14.22 -6.08 -5.38
C HIS A 132 -14.75 -5.67 -6.77
N GLU A 133 -15.40 -4.51 -6.87
CA GLU A 133 -16.07 -4.06 -8.09
C GLU A 133 -15.12 -3.34 -9.06
N ALA A 134 -14.05 -2.76 -8.54
CA ALA A 134 -13.12 -1.99 -9.36
C ALA A 134 -12.19 -2.82 -10.23
N PHE A 135 -12.07 -4.11 -9.98
CA PHE A 135 -11.13 -4.99 -10.67
C PHE A 135 -11.84 -6.22 -11.25
N ASP A 136 -11.37 -6.65 -12.43
CA ASP A 136 -11.81 -7.89 -13.07
C ASP A 136 -10.57 -8.77 -13.37
N PRO A 137 -10.45 -9.96 -12.76
CA PRO A 137 -11.28 -10.48 -11.67
C PRO A 137 -11.17 -9.63 -10.38
N PRO A 138 -12.15 -9.72 -9.45
CA PRO A 138 -12.15 -8.98 -8.19
C PRO A 138 -10.87 -9.17 -7.39
N LEU A 139 -10.45 -8.14 -6.65
CA LEU A 139 -9.37 -8.26 -5.66
C LEU A 139 -9.93 -8.54 -4.27
N ILE A 140 -9.41 -9.57 -3.62
CA ILE A 140 -9.75 -9.93 -2.25
C ILE A 140 -8.59 -9.55 -1.33
N HIS A 141 -8.86 -8.75 -0.30
CA HIS A 141 -7.84 -8.22 0.62
C HIS A 141 -7.16 -9.31 1.44
N ARG A 142 -7.91 -10.25 1.99
CA ARG A 142 -7.47 -11.43 2.75
C ARG A 142 -6.84 -11.18 4.13
N ASP A 143 -6.60 -9.93 4.51
CA ASP A 143 -6.05 -9.55 5.82
C ASP A 143 -6.79 -8.34 6.42
N LEU A 144 -8.13 -8.36 6.34
CA LEU A 144 -8.95 -7.32 6.96
C LEU A 144 -8.90 -7.46 8.48
N LYS A 145 -8.32 -6.46 9.12
CA LYS A 145 -8.22 -6.34 10.58
C LYS A 145 -8.09 -4.87 10.96
N PRO A 146 -8.37 -4.49 12.19
CA PRO A 146 -8.34 -3.08 12.61
C PRO A 146 -7.01 -2.36 12.34
N SER A 147 -5.87 -3.06 12.39
CA SER A 147 -4.56 -2.48 12.08
C SER A 147 -4.32 -2.21 10.59
N ASN A 148 -5.14 -2.74 9.69
CA ASN A 148 -5.09 -2.52 8.24
C ASN A 148 -6.19 -1.58 7.75
N VAL A 149 -6.89 -0.91 8.65
CA VAL A 149 -7.90 0.11 8.37
C VAL A 149 -7.40 1.44 8.91
N MET A 150 -7.06 2.36 8.02
CA MET A 150 -6.59 3.70 8.37
C MET A 150 -7.77 4.67 8.37
N LEU A 151 -8.03 5.30 9.49
CA LEU A 151 -9.02 6.37 9.62
C LEU A 151 -8.33 7.71 9.42
N THR A 152 -8.75 8.44 8.42
CA THR A 152 -8.35 9.82 8.18
C THR A 152 -9.45 10.75 8.69
N ARG A 153 -9.27 12.09 8.55
CA ARG A 153 -10.25 13.05 9.07
C ARG A 153 -11.68 12.79 8.58
N ASP A 154 -11.84 12.49 7.30
CA ASP A 154 -13.16 12.40 6.65
C ASP A 154 -13.39 11.07 5.92
N ASN A 155 -12.40 10.17 5.94
CA ASN A 155 -12.41 8.94 5.13
C ASN A 155 -11.79 7.75 5.86
N LEU A 156 -11.92 6.60 5.23
CA LEU A 156 -11.29 5.34 5.60
C LEU A 156 -10.49 4.83 4.40
N THR A 157 -9.26 4.38 4.64
CA THR A 157 -8.39 3.79 3.62
C THR A 157 -7.94 2.41 4.07
N LEU A 158 -8.14 1.40 3.23
CA LEU A 158 -7.56 0.08 3.44
C LEU A 158 -6.07 0.13 3.13
N ILE A 159 -5.27 -0.45 3.99
CA ILE A 159 -3.82 -0.57 3.81
C ILE A 159 -3.39 -2.03 3.89
N ASP A 160 -2.17 -2.31 3.47
CA ASP A 160 -1.52 -3.62 3.49
C ASP A 160 -2.19 -4.70 2.60
N PHE A 161 -1.92 -4.59 1.29
CA PHE A 161 -2.36 -5.53 0.25
C PHE A 161 -1.32 -6.62 -0.04
N GLY A 162 -0.36 -6.87 0.86
CA GLY A 162 0.74 -7.80 0.63
C GLY A 162 0.28 -9.19 0.22
N ILE A 163 -0.78 -9.70 0.85
CA ILE A 163 -1.38 -11.02 0.58
C ILE A 163 -2.70 -10.95 -0.20
N ALA A 164 -3.12 -9.77 -0.64
CA ALA A 164 -4.34 -9.64 -1.44
C ALA A 164 -4.17 -10.35 -2.80
N ARG A 165 -5.23 -10.97 -3.29
CA ARG A 165 -5.22 -11.76 -4.54
C ARG A 165 -6.45 -11.52 -5.37
N SER A 166 -6.32 -11.83 -6.67
CA SER A 166 -7.47 -11.98 -7.56
C SER A 166 -8.34 -13.16 -7.11
N PHE A 167 -9.63 -13.02 -7.28
CA PHE A 167 -10.59 -14.12 -7.13
C PHE A 167 -10.76 -14.76 -8.51
N ASP A 168 -10.05 -15.88 -8.69
CA ASP A 168 -10.08 -16.69 -9.91
C ASP A 168 -11.09 -17.83 -9.76
#